data_a7b133df429ae58a2f1d31ab9243d456
#
_entry.id   a7b133df429ae58a2f1d31ab9243d456
#
_cell.length_a   1.000
_cell.length_b   1.000
_cell.length_c   1.000
_cell.angle_alpha   90.00
_cell.angle_beta   90.00
_cell.angle_gamma   90.00
#
_symmetry.space_group_name_H-M   'P 1'
#
loop_
_entity.id
_entity.type
_entity.pdbx_description
1 polymer ?
#
loop_
_entity_poly.entity_id
_entity_poly.type
_entity_poly.pdbx_seq_one_letter_code
_entity_poly.pdbx_strand_id
1 'polypeptide(L)'
;PTIFARIWKFDQFGQVLIMQAVNGSIYNWDPASGTDQRATVVSGAPTKSTFALISSPDRHLVCFGTETTVGTPATQDPLFVRFSDQENINDFVETAINTAGGQKLSDGNRIMTAVRSRGQILIFTDTSLHGMQYIGPPYTFGFSQLGSNCGALGPHAAVDVNGLALWMGPEAFYAFD
;
A
#
# COMPACT_ATOMS: atom_id res chain seq x y z
N PRO A 1 -24.17 -2.03 -18.92
CA PRO A 1 -22.98 -1.68 -18.17
C PRO A 1 -22.47 -2.92 -17.44
N THR A 2 -21.22 -3.32 -17.71
CA THR A 2 -20.61 -4.45 -17.04
C THR A 2 -20.28 -4.01 -15.61
N ILE A 3 -20.99 -4.56 -14.63
CA ILE A 3 -20.70 -4.29 -13.21
C ILE A 3 -19.57 -5.24 -12.81
N PHE A 4 -18.35 -4.73 -12.66
CA PHE A 4 -17.26 -5.49 -12.06
C PHE A 4 -17.42 -5.49 -10.54
N ALA A 5 -17.18 -6.63 -9.91
CA ALA A 5 -17.12 -6.71 -8.46
C ALA A 5 -16.00 -5.78 -7.95
N ARG A 6 -16.33 -4.92 -6.98
CA ARG A 6 -15.32 -4.07 -6.34
C ARG A 6 -14.57 -4.89 -5.29
N ILE A 7 -13.26 -4.92 -5.42
CA ILE A 7 -12.37 -5.50 -4.41
C ILE A 7 -12.08 -4.41 -3.37
N TRP A 8 -12.31 -4.74 -2.10
CA TRP A 8 -12.01 -3.88 -0.97
C TRP A 8 -10.79 -4.41 -0.22
N LYS A 9 -9.96 -3.49 0.24
CA LYS A 9 -8.91 -3.72 1.23
C LYS A 9 -9.25 -2.98 2.52
N PHE A 10 -8.93 -3.62 3.63
CA PHE A 10 -9.15 -3.09 4.97
C PHE A 10 -7.88 -3.19 5.77
N ASP A 11 -7.61 -2.18 6.58
CA ASP A 11 -6.50 -2.18 7.54
C ASP A 11 -6.84 -1.29 8.74
N GLN A 12 -5.98 -1.25 9.75
CA GLN A 12 -6.21 -0.52 10.98
C GLN A 12 -5.08 0.47 11.25
N PHE A 13 -5.47 1.72 11.57
CA PHE A 13 -4.58 2.73 12.11
C PHE A 13 -4.97 2.97 13.59
N GLY A 14 -4.38 2.20 14.50
CA GLY A 14 -4.84 2.16 15.87
C GLY A 14 -6.26 1.60 15.97
N GLN A 15 -7.21 2.41 16.44
CA GLN A 15 -8.63 2.05 16.48
C GLN A 15 -9.40 2.43 15.20
N VAL A 16 -8.81 3.26 14.36
CA VAL A 16 -9.46 3.74 13.14
C VAL A 16 -9.37 2.67 12.05
N LEU A 17 -10.51 2.33 11.47
CA LEU A 17 -10.59 1.44 10.32
C LEU A 17 -10.25 2.23 9.06
N ILE A 18 -9.27 1.74 8.31
CA ILE A 18 -8.94 2.23 6.97
C ILE A 18 -9.51 1.28 5.94
N MET A 19 -10.17 1.82 4.94
CA MET A 19 -10.79 1.02 3.88
C MET A 19 -10.66 1.67 2.52
N GLN A 20 -10.48 0.85 1.50
CA GLN A 20 -10.33 1.31 0.13
C GLN A 20 -10.91 0.31 -0.87
N ALA A 21 -11.67 0.81 -1.82
CA ALA A 21 -11.99 0.07 -3.04
C ALA A 21 -10.86 0.28 -4.06
N VAL A 22 -10.53 -0.76 -4.82
CA VAL A 22 -9.51 -0.68 -5.89
C VAL A 22 -9.77 0.51 -6.81
N ASN A 23 -8.73 1.31 -7.04
CA ASN A 23 -8.76 2.55 -7.83
C ASN A 23 -9.76 3.60 -7.32
N GLY A 24 -10.09 3.57 -6.04
CA GLY A 24 -10.96 4.55 -5.38
C GLY A 24 -10.23 5.34 -4.31
N SER A 25 -10.96 6.28 -3.71
CA SER A 25 -10.50 7.03 -2.55
C SER A 25 -10.31 6.13 -1.32
N ILE A 26 -9.47 6.56 -0.42
CA ILE A 26 -9.26 5.92 0.88
C ILE A 26 -10.25 6.53 1.87
N TYR A 27 -10.89 5.69 2.66
CA TYR A 27 -11.83 6.08 3.69
C TYR A 27 -11.30 5.69 5.06
N ASN A 28 -11.66 6.46 6.06
CA ASN A 28 -11.47 6.14 7.47
C ASN A 28 -12.80 6.11 8.21
N TRP A 29 -12.87 5.29 9.24
CA TRP A 29 -13.97 5.27 10.19
C TRP A 29 -13.43 5.07 11.60
N ASP A 30 -13.75 6.04 12.48
CA ASP A 30 -13.37 5.98 13.89
C ASP A 30 -14.55 5.48 14.71
N PRO A 31 -14.43 4.37 15.44
CA PRO A 31 -15.49 3.84 16.31
C PRO A 31 -15.91 4.82 17.40
N ALA A 32 -15.05 5.74 17.82
CA ALA A 32 -15.38 6.78 18.78
C ALA A 32 -16.44 7.76 18.25
N SER A 33 -16.62 7.86 16.93
CA SER A 33 -17.65 8.69 16.31
C SER A 33 -19.06 8.07 16.39
N GLY A 34 -19.17 6.81 16.81
CA GLY A 34 -20.44 6.08 16.87
C GLY A 34 -20.73 5.24 15.60
N THR A 35 -21.57 4.22 15.76
CA THR A 35 -21.91 3.27 14.67
C THR A 35 -22.92 3.84 13.68
N ASP A 36 -23.55 4.96 13.97
CA ASP A 36 -24.47 5.70 13.11
C ASP A 36 -23.73 6.65 12.15
N GLN A 37 -22.44 6.89 12.36
CA GLN A 37 -21.62 7.73 11.50
C GLN A 37 -21.02 6.92 10.35
N ARG A 38 -21.02 7.54 9.16
CA ARG A 38 -20.41 6.94 7.96
C ARG A 38 -18.91 7.20 7.94
N ALA A 39 -18.19 6.29 7.28
CA ALA A 39 -16.79 6.52 6.93
C ALA A 39 -16.62 7.79 6.08
N THR A 40 -15.54 8.52 6.35
CA THR A 40 -15.17 9.75 5.64
C THR A 40 -13.93 9.52 4.78
N VAL A 41 -13.79 10.30 3.71
CA VAL A 41 -12.56 10.25 2.90
C VAL A 41 -11.39 10.79 3.73
N VAL A 42 -10.26 10.09 3.69
CA VAL A 42 -9.02 10.57 4.28
C VAL A 42 -8.56 11.82 3.53
N SER A 43 -8.58 12.95 4.21
CA SER A 43 -8.17 14.23 3.61
C SER A 43 -6.66 14.22 3.31
N GLY A 44 -6.24 14.84 2.20
CA GLY A 44 -4.83 14.89 1.82
C GLY A 44 -4.24 13.58 1.28
N ALA A 45 -4.98 12.47 1.32
CA ALA A 45 -4.55 11.23 0.70
C ALA A 45 -4.71 11.26 -0.83
N PRO A 46 -3.96 10.43 -1.57
CA PRO A 46 -4.21 10.22 -3.00
C PRO A 46 -5.66 9.84 -3.26
N THR A 47 -6.25 10.43 -4.30
CA THR A 47 -7.65 10.17 -4.65
C THR A 47 -7.83 8.87 -5.43
N LYS A 48 -6.71 8.29 -5.90
CA LYS A 48 -6.69 7.07 -6.68
C LYS A 48 -5.45 6.24 -6.39
N SER A 49 -5.66 5.01 -5.95
CA SER A 49 -4.61 4.02 -5.75
C SER A 49 -5.19 2.61 -5.90
N THR A 50 -4.35 1.64 -6.22
CA THR A 50 -4.80 0.25 -6.37
C THR A 50 -5.25 -0.30 -5.03
N PHE A 51 -4.47 -0.11 -3.97
CA PHE A 51 -4.82 -0.42 -2.58
C PHE A 51 -3.91 0.35 -1.63
N ALA A 52 -4.26 0.30 -0.34
CA ALA A 52 -3.46 0.88 0.74
C ALA A 52 -3.32 -0.10 1.90
N LEU A 53 -2.26 0.06 2.70
CA LEU A 53 -2.07 -0.61 3.98
C LEU A 53 -1.31 0.29 4.95
N ILE A 54 -1.35 -0.05 6.24
CA ILE A 54 -0.58 0.63 7.28
C ILE A 54 0.74 -0.10 7.48
N SER A 55 1.86 0.63 7.47
CA SER A 55 3.15 0.07 7.85
C SER A 55 3.23 -0.18 9.36
N SER A 56 4.05 -1.14 9.77
CA SER A 56 4.25 -1.49 11.17
C SER A 56 5.74 -1.82 11.39
N PRO A 57 6.35 -1.28 12.46
CA PRO A 57 5.75 -0.55 13.59
C PRO A 57 5.62 0.96 13.41
N ASP A 58 6.15 1.52 12.35
CA ASP A 58 6.36 2.96 12.11
C ASP A 58 5.09 3.75 11.76
N ARG A 59 3.98 3.07 11.44
CA ARG A 59 2.63 3.60 11.28
C ARG A 59 2.49 4.74 10.27
N HIS A 60 2.86 4.45 9.03
CA HIS A 60 2.53 5.26 7.84
C HIS A 60 1.36 4.62 7.08
N LEU A 61 0.50 5.43 6.50
CA LEU A 61 -0.47 4.93 5.50
C LEU A 61 0.25 4.87 4.15
N VAL A 62 0.39 3.66 3.61
CA VAL A 62 1.12 3.40 2.36
C VAL A 62 0.12 3.07 1.25
N CYS A 63 0.21 3.79 0.14
CA CYS A 63 -0.63 3.66 -1.05
C CYS A 63 0.19 3.05 -2.20
N PHE A 64 -0.37 2.06 -2.88
CA PHE A 64 0.28 1.31 -3.94
C PHE A 64 -0.41 1.52 -5.29
N GLY A 65 0.39 1.65 -6.37
CA GLY A 65 -0.14 1.93 -7.70
C GLY A 65 -0.94 3.23 -7.71
N THR A 66 -0.33 4.29 -7.24
CA THR A 66 -1.01 5.54 -6.89
C THR A 66 -0.51 6.75 -7.69
N GLU A 67 -1.04 7.91 -7.37
CA GLU A 67 -0.71 9.19 -7.98
C GLU A 67 0.73 9.61 -7.67
N THR A 68 1.48 10.03 -8.68
CA THR A 68 2.80 10.66 -8.48
C THR A 68 2.67 12.10 -7.97
N THR A 69 1.53 12.75 -8.23
CA THR A 69 1.16 14.05 -7.66
C THR A 69 -0.16 13.90 -6.91
N VAL A 70 -0.13 14.09 -5.60
CA VAL A 70 -1.31 13.92 -4.72
C VAL A 70 -2.46 14.79 -5.19
N GLY A 71 -3.67 14.20 -5.23
CA GLY A 71 -4.89 14.87 -5.66
C GLY A 71 -5.03 15.04 -7.19
N THR A 72 -4.14 14.42 -7.97
CA THR A 72 -4.18 14.48 -9.43
C THR A 72 -4.32 13.07 -10.02
N PRO A 73 -5.56 12.53 -10.15
CA PRO A 73 -5.80 11.14 -10.55
C PRO A 73 -5.23 10.76 -11.92
N ALA A 74 -4.99 11.75 -12.80
CA ALA A 74 -4.37 11.55 -14.12
C ALA A 74 -2.89 11.15 -14.02
N THR A 75 -2.24 11.36 -12.87
CA THR A 75 -0.83 11.02 -12.63
C THR A 75 -0.65 9.65 -11.98
N GLN A 76 -1.69 8.82 -11.94
CA GLN A 76 -1.58 7.47 -11.39
C GLN A 76 -0.56 6.64 -12.18
N ASP A 77 0.45 6.12 -11.47
CA ASP A 77 1.44 5.18 -11.99
C ASP A 77 1.27 3.83 -11.28
N PRO A 78 1.05 2.73 -12.01
CA PRO A 78 0.83 1.40 -11.43
C PRO A 78 1.99 0.85 -10.59
N LEU A 79 3.20 1.42 -10.72
CA LEU A 79 4.40 1.03 -9.96
C LEU A 79 4.77 2.04 -8.87
N PHE A 80 4.03 3.13 -8.72
CA PHE A 80 4.35 4.15 -7.74
C PHE A 80 3.80 3.79 -6.36
N VAL A 81 4.67 3.88 -5.36
CA VAL A 81 4.34 3.73 -3.94
C VAL A 81 4.44 5.09 -3.28
N ARG A 82 3.43 5.47 -2.52
CA ARG A 82 3.43 6.72 -1.74
C ARG A 82 3.05 6.41 -0.30
N PHE A 83 3.69 7.09 0.64
CA PHE A 83 3.44 6.94 2.08
C PHE A 83 3.19 8.30 2.73
N SER A 84 2.31 8.29 3.73
CA SER A 84 1.97 9.47 4.52
C SER A 84 3.13 9.85 5.46
N ASP A 85 3.00 10.98 6.12
CA ASP A 85 3.80 11.28 7.30
C ASP A 85 3.54 10.26 8.41
N GLN A 86 4.54 10.08 9.28
CA GLN A 86 4.45 9.14 10.41
C GLN A 86 3.35 9.57 11.37
N GLU A 87 2.53 8.61 11.82
CA GLU A 87 1.39 8.85 12.72
C GLU A 87 0.34 9.83 12.17
N ASN A 88 0.40 10.21 10.89
CA ASN A 88 -0.52 11.14 10.27
C ASN A 88 -1.00 10.66 8.89
N ILE A 89 -2.18 10.09 8.83
CA ILE A 89 -2.77 9.57 7.59
C ILE A 89 -3.26 10.64 6.62
N ASN A 90 -3.26 11.92 7.03
CA ASN A 90 -3.80 13.03 6.24
C ASN A 90 -2.71 13.85 5.52
N ASP A 91 -1.43 13.55 5.73
CA ASP A 91 -0.32 14.29 5.12
C ASP A 91 0.51 13.38 4.21
N PHE A 92 0.43 13.62 2.92
CA PHE A 92 1.16 12.90 1.86
C PHE A 92 2.05 13.81 1.02
N VAL A 93 2.13 15.10 1.38
CA VAL A 93 2.96 16.06 0.66
C VAL A 93 4.34 16.10 1.27
N GLU A 94 5.34 15.75 0.47
CA GLU A 94 6.75 15.74 0.91
C GLU A 94 7.23 17.14 1.29
N THR A 95 7.81 17.27 2.48
CA THR A 95 8.42 18.50 2.98
C THR A 95 9.76 18.18 3.65
N ALA A 96 10.55 19.21 3.92
CA ALA A 96 11.83 19.05 4.60
C ALA A 96 11.72 18.59 6.07
N ILE A 97 10.52 18.63 6.65
CA ILE A 97 10.30 18.41 8.08
C ILE A 97 9.37 17.23 8.40
N ASN A 98 8.75 16.61 7.39
CA ASN A 98 7.92 15.44 7.56
C ASN A 98 8.56 14.19 6.93
N THR A 99 7.96 13.04 7.17
CA THR A 99 8.43 11.74 6.68
C THR A 99 7.63 11.23 5.48
N ALA A 100 6.69 12.04 4.97
CA ALA A 100 5.93 11.71 3.77
C ALA A 100 6.83 11.58 2.55
N GLY A 101 6.48 10.69 1.63
CA GLY A 101 7.28 10.50 0.45
C GLY A 101 6.68 9.52 -0.55
N GLY A 102 7.43 9.24 -1.59
CA GLY A 102 7.04 8.26 -2.58
C GLY A 102 8.18 7.82 -3.47
N GLN A 103 8.05 6.60 -4.02
CA GLN A 103 9.04 6.04 -4.93
C GLN A 103 8.38 5.11 -5.93
N LYS A 104 8.88 5.15 -7.16
CA LYS A 104 8.53 4.19 -8.21
C LYS A 104 9.38 2.93 -8.07
N LEU A 105 8.76 1.77 -8.16
CA LEU A 105 9.48 0.49 -8.21
C LEU A 105 10.22 0.34 -9.54
N SER A 106 11.35 -0.36 -9.48
CA SER A 106 12.29 -0.48 -10.59
C SER A 106 11.91 -1.55 -11.62
N ASP A 107 11.03 -2.51 -11.24
CA ASP A 107 10.68 -3.65 -12.09
C ASP A 107 9.21 -4.05 -11.95
N GLY A 108 8.63 -4.52 -13.06
CA GLY A 108 7.23 -4.86 -13.21
C GLY A 108 6.45 -3.89 -14.09
N ASN A 109 5.17 -4.20 -14.31
CA ASN A 109 4.24 -3.31 -15.02
C ASN A 109 3.20 -2.71 -14.07
N ARG A 110 2.88 -3.43 -12.98
CA ARG A 110 1.92 -2.98 -11.96
C ARG A 110 2.14 -3.71 -10.64
N ILE A 111 1.80 -3.05 -9.55
CA ILE A 111 1.75 -3.65 -8.22
C ILE A 111 0.46 -4.46 -8.10
N MET A 112 0.59 -5.73 -7.72
CA MET A 112 -0.53 -6.67 -7.60
C MET A 112 -1.05 -6.74 -6.17
N THR A 113 -0.14 -6.86 -5.19
CA THR A 113 -0.46 -6.96 -3.76
C THR A 113 0.76 -6.61 -2.91
N ALA A 114 0.52 -6.42 -1.61
CA ALA A 114 1.58 -6.32 -0.62
C ALA A 114 1.14 -6.96 0.69
N VAL A 115 2.11 -7.48 1.44
CA VAL A 115 1.92 -8.06 2.77
C VAL A 115 3.01 -7.57 3.73
N ARG A 116 2.68 -7.43 5.01
CA ARG A 116 3.66 -7.16 6.07
C ARG A 116 4.34 -8.46 6.45
N SER A 117 5.68 -8.46 6.51
CA SER A 117 6.48 -9.61 6.93
C SER A 117 7.74 -9.14 7.65
N ARG A 118 7.99 -9.61 8.87
CA ARG A 118 9.23 -9.38 9.64
C ARG A 118 9.72 -7.92 9.68
N GLY A 119 8.81 -6.97 9.90
CA GLY A 119 9.17 -5.55 10.00
C GLY A 119 9.42 -4.84 8.68
N GLN A 120 9.09 -5.48 7.56
CA GLN A 120 9.08 -4.89 6.22
C GLN A 120 7.76 -5.14 5.52
N ILE A 121 7.54 -4.44 4.43
CA ILE A 121 6.43 -4.67 3.52
C ILE A 121 7.00 -5.35 2.27
N LEU A 122 6.51 -6.54 1.97
CA LEU A 122 6.79 -7.24 0.73
C LEU A 122 5.78 -6.79 -0.32
N ILE A 123 6.27 -6.21 -1.40
CA ILE A 123 5.46 -5.66 -2.49
C ILE A 123 5.64 -6.58 -3.71
N PHE A 124 4.54 -7.11 -4.18
CA PHE A 124 4.52 -8.01 -5.34
C PHE A 124 4.01 -7.26 -6.56
N THR A 125 4.84 -7.22 -7.60
CA THR A 125 4.40 -6.80 -8.93
C THR A 125 3.88 -8.01 -9.72
N ASP A 126 3.50 -7.80 -10.95
CA ASP A 126 3.16 -8.89 -11.88
C ASP A 126 4.36 -9.75 -12.29
N THR A 127 5.61 -9.30 -12.05
CA THR A 127 6.84 -9.98 -12.45
C THR A 127 7.86 -10.18 -11.32
N SER A 128 7.83 -9.37 -10.27
CA SER A 128 8.90 -9.29 -9.27
C SER A 128 8.41 -9.11 -7.85
N LEU A 129 9.31 -9.35 -6.91
CA LEU A 129 9.16 -9.11 -5.48
C LEU A 129 10.10 -7.99 -5.04
N HIS A 130 9.55 -7.00 -4.32
CA HIS A 130 10.30 -5.91 -3.71
C HIS A 130 10.08 -5.90 -2.20
N GLY A 131 11.12 -5.49 -1.46
CA GLY A 131 11.06 -5.18 -0.04
C GLY A 131 11.02 -3.67 0.18
N MET A 132 10.13 -3.23 1.05
CA MET A 132 10.05 -1.85 1.55
C MET A 132 10.26 -1.89 3.05
N GLN A 133 11.34 -1.28 3.53
CA GLN A 133 11.73 -1.29 4.93
C GLN A 133 11.87 0.14 5.46
N TYR A 134 11.38 0.38 6.68
CA TYR A 134 11.61 1.64 7.37
C TYR A 134 13.08 1.77 7.76
N ILE A 135 13.74 2.83 7.28
CA ILE A 135 15.16 3.11 7.53
C ILE A 135 15.37 4.43 8.28
N GLY A 136 14.31 5.18 8.50
CA GLY A 136 14.34 6.48 9.16
C GLY A 136 14.84 7.62 8.28
N PRO A 137 14.81 8.85 8.83
CA PRO A 137 15.25 10.04 8.10
C PRO A 137 16.69 9.92 7.59
N PRO A 138 17.02 10.54 6.44
CA PRO A 138 16.16 11.42 5.63
C PRO A 138 15.26 10.71 4.61
N TYR A 139 15.40 9.41 4.41
CA TYR A 139 14.72 8.70 3.31
C TYR A 139 13.42 7.98 3.72
N THR A 140 13.14 7.88 5.02
CA THR A 140 11.98 7.20 5.62
C THR A 140 11.94 5.71 5.28
N PHE A 141 11.78 5.33 4.01
CA PHE A 141 11.79 3.94 3.55
C PHE A 141 12.88 3.66 2.53
N GLY A 142 13.51 2.49 2.68
CA GLY A 142 14.39 1.90 1.68
C GLY A 142 13.63 0.86 0.86
N PHE A 143 13.89 0.84 -0.45
CA PHE A 143 13.30 -0.11 -1.39
C PHE A 143 14.39 -0.98 -2.00
N SER A 144 14.16 -2.29 -2.05
CA SER A 144 15.08 -3.24 -2.67
C SER A 144 14.30 -4.29 -3.47
N GLN A 145 14.83 -4.69 -4.61
CA GLN A 145 14.29 -5.83 -5.35
C GLN A 145 14.84 -7.12 -4.72
N LEU A 146 13.94 -8.00 -4.29
CA LEU A 146 14.26 -9.26 -3.61
C LEU A 146 14.20 -10.47 -4.57
N GLY A 147 13.43 -10.36 -5.64
CA GLY A 147 13.28 -11.42 -6.61
C GLY A 147 12.76 -10.94 -7.96
N SER A 148 13.09 -11.68 -9.01
CA SER A 148 12.58 -11.49 -10.36
C SER A 148 11.91 -12.75 -10.87
N ASN A 149 11.01 -12.62 -11.86
CA ASN A 149 10.23 -13.73 -12.43
C ASN A 149 9.43 -14.52 -11.37
N CYS A 150 8.98 -13.82 -10.32
CA CYS A 150 8.24 -14.39 -9.20
C CYS A 150 7.03 -13.53 -8.81
N GLY A 151 6.45 -12.84 -9.77
CA GLY A 151 5.31 -11.95 -9.54
C GLY A 151 4.08 -12.66 -8.97
N ALA A 152 3.16 -11.89 -8.39
CA ALA A 152 1.90 -12.40 -7.87
C ALA A 152 0.78 -12.38 -8.91
N LEU A 153 -0.09 -13.39 -8.87
CA LEU A 153 -1.18 -13.55 -9.84
C LEU A 153 -2.33 -12.54 -9.63
N GLY A 154 -2.54 -12.07 -8.40
CA GLY A 154 -3.68 -11.20 -8.09
C GLY A 154 -3.62 -10.51 -6.74
N PRO A 155 -4.63 -9.68 -6.42
CA PRO A 155 -4.62 -8.81 -5.24
C PRO A 155 -4.73 -9.56 -3.90
N HIS A 156 -5.12 -10.83 -3.91
CA HIS A 156 -5.21 -11.69 -2.72
C HIS A 156 -4.34 -12.94 -2.84
N ALA A 157 -3.35 -12.92 -3.75
CA ALA A 157 -2.51 -14.08 -4.04
C ALA A 157 -1.35 -14.26 -3.05
N ALA A 158 -1.15 -13.37 -2.09
CA ALA A 158 -0.06 -13.45 -1.12
C ALA A 158 -0.57 -13.38 0.33
N VAL A 159 0.10 -14.12 1.22
CA VAL A 159 -0.16 -14.15 2.65
C VAL A 159 1.16 -14.30 3.42
N ASP A 160 1.26 -13.69 4.58
CA ASP A 160 2.34 -13.95 5.53
C ASP A 160 1.85 -14.88 6.64
N VAL A 161 2.65 -15.90 6.95
CA VAL A 161 2.41 -16.84 8.03
C VAL A 161 3.64 -16.88 8.94
N ASN A 162 3.61 -16.10 10.02
CA ASN A 162 4.70 -16.02 11.01
C ASN A 162 6.07 -15.64 10.38
N GLY A 163 6.07 -14.73 9.42
CA GLY A 163 7.26 -14.25 8.76
C GLY A 163 7.69 -15.09 7.53
N LEU A 164 6.95 -16.11 7.18
CA LEU A 164 7.06 -16.82 5.93
C LEU A 164 6.00 -16.28 4.96
N ALA A 165 6.42 -15.54 3.95
CA ALA A 165 5.52 -15.07 2.91
C ALA A 165 5.31 -16.16 1.86
N LEU A 166 4.05 -16.48 1.59
CA LEU A 166 3.63 -17.46 0.59
C LEU A 166 2.78 -16.76 -0.46
N TRP A 167 3.01 -17.04 -1.75
CA TRP A 167 2.16 -16.47 -2.79
C TRP A 167 2.02 -17.37 -3.99
N MET A 168 0.94 -17.12 -4.72
CA MET A 168 0.66 -17.77 -6.00
C MET A 168 1.09 -16.84 -7.14
N GLY A 169 2.05 -17.29 -7.91
CA GLY A 169 2.43 -16.66 -9.17
C GLY A 169 1.77 -17.33 -10.37
N PRO A 170 2.02 -16.82 -11.59
CA PRO A 170 1.41 -17.36 -12.82
C PRO A 170 1.73 -18.82 -13.11
N GLU A 171 2.92 -19.28 -12.74
CA GLU A 171 3.42 -20.61 -13.09
C GLU A 171 3.70 -21.50 -11.87
N ALA A 172 3.86 -20.91 -10.67
CA ALA A 172 4.24 -21.65 -9.47
C ALA A 172 3.73 -20.99 -8.19
N PHE A 173 3.80 -21.76 -7.10
CA PHE A 173 3.72 -21.22 -5.74
C PHE A 173 5.13 -20.91 -5.25
N TYR A 174 5.27 -19.79 -4.58
CA TYR A 174 6.54 -19.29 -4.08
C TYR A 174 6.48 -19.09 -2.56
N ALA A 175 7.66 -19.13 -1.95
CA ALA A 175 7.86 -18.82 -0.54
C ALA A 175 9.10 -17.93 -0.39
N PHE A 176 9.02 -16.98 0.58
CA PHE A 176 10.11 -16.10 0.98
C PHE A 176 10.18 -16.07 2.50
N ASP A 177 11.38 -16.36 3.06
CA ASP A 177 11.68 -16.43 4.50
C ASP A 177 12.74 -15.40 4.91
#